data_a84cbb8914572726d5e7298b10377dd5
#
_entry.id   a84cbb8914572726d5e7298b10377dd5
#
_cell.length_a   1.000
_cell.length_b   1.000
_cell.length_c   1.000
_cell.angle_alpha   90.00
_cell.angle_beta   90.00
_cell.angle_gamma   90.00
#
_symmetry.space_group_name_H-M   'P 1'
#
loop_
_entity.id
_entity.type
_entity.pdbx_description
1 polymer ?
#
loop_
_entity_poly.entity_id
_entity_poly.type
_entity_poly.pdbx_seq_one_letter_code
_entity_poly.pdbx_strand_id
1 'polypeptide(L)'
;MSVGAESTDGESVTEELNRVLSGEALAKSPQLQAMLAYVVKETLAGRGSQIKAFNIAVDVFGRDESFDPATDSIVRVQAGRLRDALGRHYETAAGASDIRIELPKGTYEPVFVRSETGGVPARAEPSHPGGVDKAPVANDAARAQAQARTRDAKVSAPSMDGSV
;
A
#
# COMPACT_ATOMS: atom_id res chain seq x y z
N MET A 1 35.70 -7.17 -16.95
CA MET A 1 34.66 -7.84 -17.76
C MET A 1 33.69 -8.52 -16.83
N SER A 2 32.71 -7.79 -16.33
CA SER A 2 31.65 -8.31 -15.50
C SER A 2 30.33 -8.12 -16.25
N VAL A 3 30.06 -9.02 -17.16
CA VAL A 3 28.82 -9.08 -17.95
C VAL A 3 28.13 -10.39 -17.61
N GLY A 4 27.57 -10.51 -16.44
CA GLY A 4 26.92 -11.76 -16.08
C GLY A 4 25.95 -11.72 -14.89
N ALA A 5 25.99 -10.68 -14.06
CA ALA A 5 25.17 -10.64 -12.85
C ALA A 5 23.79 -10.00 -13.06
N GLU A 6 23.67 -9.05 -13.98
CA GLU A 6 22.42 -8.30 -14.14
C GLU A 6 21.32 -9.08 -14.89
N SER A 7 21.70 -9.96 -15.83
CA SER A 7 20.71 -10.76 -16.57
C SER A 7 20.11 -11.87 -15.71
N THR A 8 20.91 -12.49 -14.86
CA THR A 8 20.45 -13.56 -13.97
C THR A 8 19.50 -13.04 -12.90
N ASP A 9 19.76 -11.85 -12.40
CA ASP A 9 18.87 -11.22 -11.41
C ASP A 9 17.53 -10.83 -12.04
N GLY A 10 17.51 -10.34 -13.27
CA GLY A 10 16.29 -10.00 -13.99
C GLY A 10 15.39 -11.21 -14.29
N GLU A 11 15.99 -12.35 -14.69
CA GLU A 11 15.25 -13.59 -14.90
C GLU A 11 14.65 -14.12 -13.60
N SER A 12 15.43 -14.18 -12.54
CA SER A 12 14.99 -14.63 -11.23
C SER A 12 13.88 -13.75 -10.66
N VAL A 13 13.95 -12.44 -10.84
CA VAL A 13 12.88 -11.50 -10.46
C VAL A 13 11.62 -11.73 -11.29
N THR A 14 11.77 -12.03 -12.59
CA THR A 14 10.62 -12.31 -13.46
C THR A 14 9.94 -13.61 -13.10
N GLU A 15 10.70 -14.65 -12.77
CA GLU A 15 10.15 -15.93 -12.28
C GLU A 15 9.39 -15.74 -10.97
N GLU A 16 9.98 -14.99 -10.04
CA GLU A 16 9.31 -14.67 -8.78
C GLU A 16 8.05 -13.84 -8.99
N LEU A 17 8.09 -12.84 -9.87
CA LEU A 17 6.90 -12.08 -10.24
C LEU A 17 5.78 -13.01 -10.70
N ASN A 18 6.06 -13.95 -11.62
CA ASN A 18 5.07 -14.90 -12.13
C ASN A 18 4.50 -15.78 -11.01
N ARG A 19 5.36 -16.21 -10.08
CA ARG A 19 4.94 -16.99 -8.90
C ARG A 19 4.00 -16.21 -8.01
N VAL A 20 4.35 -14.95 -7.70
CA VAL A 20 3.52 -14.06 -6.89
C VAL A 20 2.18 -13.76 -7.57
N LEU A 21 2.18 -13.48 -8.88
CA LEU A 21 0.97 -13.22 -9.65
C LEU A 21 0.02 -14.42 -9.69
N SER A 22 0.56 -15.64 -9.70
CA SER A 22 -0.20 -16.89 -9.66
C SER A 22 -0.64 -17.26 -8.25
N GLY A 23 -0.09 -16.61 -7.23
CA GLY A 23 -0.37 -16.87 -5.83
C GLY A 23 -1.79 -16.47 -5.44
N GLU A 24 -2.39 -17.21 -4.51
CA GLU A 24 -3.77 -17.00 -4.06
C GLU A 24 -4.03 -15.58 -3.54
N ALA A 25 -3.02 -14.96 -2.94
CA ALA A 25 -3.12 -13.62 -2.39
C ALA A 25 -3.42 -12.53 -3.44
N LEU A 26 -2.95 -12.72 -4.69
CA LEU A 26 -3.16 -11.78 -5.79
C LEU A 26 -4.13 -12.31 -6.86
N ALA A 27 -4.37 -13.62 -6.93
CA ALA A 27 -5.19 -14.24 -7.97
C ALA A 27 -6.59 -13.60 -8.14
N LYS A 28 -7.17 -13.10 -7.06
CA LYS A 28 -8.51 -12.48 -7.05
C LYS A 28 -8.50 -10.96 -7.30
N SER A 29 -7.34 -10.37 -7.57
CA SER A 29 -7.19 -8.91 -7.65
C SER A 29 -6.41 -8.49 -8.89
N PRO A 30 -7.05 -8.46 -10.07
CA PRO A 30 -6.37 -8.13 -11.33
C PRO A 30 -5.71 -6.74 -11.31
N GLN A 31 -6.27 -5.81 -10.57
CA GLN A 31 -5.67 -4.48 -10.41
C GLN A 31 -4.35 -4.51 -9.63
N LEU A 32 -4.26 -5.36 -8.59
CA LEU A 32 -3.01 -5.54 -7.85
C LEU A 32 -1.96 -6.28 -8.69
N GLN A 33 -2.40 -7.26 -9.49
CA GLN A 33 -1.52 -7.95 -10.43
C GLN A 33 -0.94 -6.98 -11.47
N ALA A 34 -1.79 -6.16 -12.09
CA ALA A 34 -1.36 -5.16 -13.06
C ALA A 34 -0.41 -4.14 -12.44
N MET A 35 -0.70 -3.66 -11.23
CA MET A 35 0.18 -2.72 -10.53
C MET A 35 1.54 -3.35 -10.21
N LEU A 36 1.58 -4.57 -9.68
CA LEU A 36 2.83 -5.26 -9.37
C LEU A 36 3.66 -5.50 -10.64
N ALA A 37 3.04 -6.02 -11.70
CA ALA A 37 3.70 -6.25 -12.98
C ALA A 37 4.29 -4.96 -13.56
N TYR A 38 3.55 -3.86 -13.49
CA TYR A 38 3.99 -2.56 -13.97
C TYR A 38 5.23 -2.07 -13.19
N VAL A 39 5.16 -2.01 -11.86
CA VAL A 39 6.27 -1.45 -11.07
C VAL A 39 7.53 -2.31 -11.15
N VAL A 40 7.40 -3.64 -11.20
CA VAL A 40 8.54 -4.56 -11.39
C VAL A 40 9.16 -4.37 -12.77
N LYS A 41 8.36 -4.32 -13.83
CA LYS A 41 8.83 -4.12 -15.20
C LYS A 41 9.56 -2.78 -15.38
N GLU A 42 9.01 -1.70 -14.84
CA GLU A 42 9.64 -0.38 -14.89
C GLU A 42 10.97 -0.35 -14.13
N THR A 43 11.04 -1.03 -13.00
CA THR A 43 12.27 -1.12 -12.21
C THR A 43 13.35 -1.94 -12.94
N LEU A 44 12.99 -3.08 -13.51
CA LEU A 44 13.91 -3.90 -14.32
C LEU A 44 14.39 -3.16 -15.57
N ALA A 45 13.58 -2.25 -16.11
CA ALA A 45 13.96 -1.39 -17.22
C ALA A 45 14.81 -0.16 -16.80
N GLY A 46 15.20 -0.06 -15.53
CA GLY A 46 15.99 1.05 -15.00
C GLY A 46 15.20 2.35 -14.77
N ARG A 47 13.87 2.28 -14.81
CA ARG A 47 13.00 3.44 -14.62
C ARG A 47 12.29 3.45 -13.26
N GLY A 48 12.75 2.67 -12.31
CA GLY A 48 12.16 2.56 -10.97
C GLY A 48 11.94 3.90 -10.27
N SER A 49 12.94 4.79 -10.33
CA SER A 49 12.86 6.13 -9.74
C SER A 49 11.82 7.06 -10.39
N GLN A 50 11.39 6.74 -11.60
CA GLN A 50 10.37 7.50 -12.35
C GLN A 50 8.95 7.04 -12.04
N ILE A 51 8.78 5.95 -11.30
CA ILE A 51 7.46 5.43 -10.92
C ILE A 51 6.80 6.41 -9.94
N LYS A 52 5.79 7.12 -10.41
CA LYS A 52 5.00 8.07 -9.61
C LYS A 52 3.54 7.62 -9.56
N ALA A 53 2.79 8.12 -8.58
CA ALA A 53 1.38 7.82 -8.45
C ALA A 53 0.60 8.18 -9.73
N PHE A 54 0.95 9.28 -10.38
CA PHE A 54 0.34 9.70 -11.64
C PHE A 54 0.49 8.64 -12.75
N ASN A 55 1.73 8.17 -12.99
CA ASN A 55 1.99 7.16 -14.02
C ASN A 55 1.21 5.86 -13.75
N ILE A 56 1.19 5.41 -12.50
CA ILE A 56 0.43 4.21 -12.11
C ILE A 56 -1.07 4.43 -12.33
N ALA A 57 -1.60 5.60 -11.98
CA ALA A 57 -3.01 5.91 -12.16
C ALA A 57 -3.43 5.87 -13.63
N VAL A 58 -2.65 6.46 -14.51
CA VAL A 58 -2.92 6.51 -15.94
C VAL A 58 -2.67 5.15 -16.61
N ASP A 59 -1.47 4.60 -16.42
CA ASP A 59 -1.02 3.41 -17.16
C ASP A 59 -1.66 2.11 -16.65
N VAL A 60 -1.94 2.00 -15.34
CA VAL A 60 -2.46 0.78 -14.72
C VAL A 60 -3.96 0.85 -14.45
N PHE A 61 -4.42 1.98 -13.95
CA PHE A 61 -5.83 2.14 -13.55
C PHE A 61 -6.70 2.86 -14.58
N GLY A 62 -6.13 3.24 -15.74
CA GLY A 62 -6.85 3.90 -16.82
C GLY A 62 -7.46 5.25 -16.40
N ARG A 63 -6.79 5.96 -15.49
CA ARG A 63 -7.22 7.29 -15.09
C ARG A 63 -6.91 8.31 -16.17
N ASP A 64 -7.70 9.35 -16.21
CA ASP A 64 -7.52 10.49 -17.09
C ASP A 64 -6.28 11.32 -16.71
N GLU A 65 -5.73 12.07 -17.65
CA GLU A 65 -4.58 12.97 -17.43
C GLU A 65 -4.87 14.08 -16.41
N SER A 66 -6.13 14.30 -16.07
CA SER A 66 -6.54 15.20 -14.99
C SER A 66 -6.40 14.61 -13.59
N PHE A 67 -5.93 13.36 -13.49
CA PHE A 67 -5.72 12.67 -12.21
C PHE A 67 -4.78 13.47 -11.30
N ASP A 68 -5.25 13.78 -10.11
CA ASP A 68 -4.47 14.43 -9.06
C ASP A 68 -4.24 13.49 -7.87
N PRO A 69 -2.99 13.05 -7.63
CA PRO A 69 -2.66 12.18 -6.50
C PRO A 69 -2.95 12.77 -5.11
N ALA A 70 -3.13 14.07 -5.02
CA ALA A 70 -3.46 14.74 -3.76
C ALA A 70 -4.94 14.58 -3.40
N THR A 71 -5.80 14.54 -4.40
CA THR A 71 -7.25 14.43 -4.24
C THR A 71 -7.75 12.99 -4.37
N ASP A 72 -7.15 12.19 -5.25
CA ASP A 72 -7.53 10.78 -5.45
C ASP A 72 -6.45 9.84 -4.87
N SER A 73 -6.79 9.15 -3.82
CA SER A 73 -5.89 8.25 -3.09
C SER A 73 -5.84 6.82 -3.65
N ILE A 74 -6.44 6.55 -4.82
CA ILE A 74 -6.56 5.18 -5.35
C ILE A 74 -5.23 4.44 -5.40
N VAL A 75 -4.19 5.08 -5.94
CA VAL A 75 -2.86 4.45 -6.05
C VAL A 75 -2.27 4.12 -4.68
N ARG A 76 -2.42 5.03 -3.72
CA ARG A 76 -1.94 4.83 -2.35
C ARG A 76 -2.66 3.68 -1.66
N VAL A 77 -3.98 3.59 -1.83
CA VAL A 77 -4.80 2.51 -1.27
C VAL A 77 -4.42 1.17 -1.91
N GLN A 78 -4.30 1.12 -3.23
CA GLN A 78 -3.91 -0.11 -3.92
C GLN A 78 -2.48 -0.53 -3.59
N ALA A 79 -1.54 0.40 -3.43
CA ALA A 79 -0.20 0.09 -2.95
C ALA A 79 -0.19 -0.49 -1.53
N GLY A 80 -1.05 0.00 -0.64
CA GLY A 80 -1.26 -0.59 0.68
C GLY A 80 -1.72 -2.04 0.60
N ARG A 81 -2.77 -2.30 -0.18
CA ARG A 81 -3.31 -3.65 -0.41
C ARG A 81 -2.29 -4.58 -1.06
N LEU A 82 -1.48 -4.06 -1.98
CA LEU A 82 -0.42 -4.83 -2.62
C LEU A 82 0.65 -5.25 -1.62
N ARG A 83 1.07 -4.37 -0.71
CA ARG A 83 2.01 -4.71 0.38
C ARG A 83 1.47 -5.81 1.28
N ASP A 84 0.20 -5.71 1.66
CA ASP A 84 -0.45 -6.74 2.48
C ASP A 84 -0.57 -8.08 1.74
N ALA A 85 -0.85 -8.06 0.44
CA ALA A 85 -0.92 -9.25 -0.39
C ALA A 85 0.45 -9.92 -0.54
N LEU A 86 1.50 -9.13 -0.77
CA LEU A 86 2.89 -9.63 -0.81
C LEU A 86 3.29 -10.25 0.54
N GLY A 87 2.98 -9.59 1.65
CA GLY A 87 3.22 -10.13 2.99
C GLY A 87 2.60 -11.51 3.17
N ARG A 88 1.32 -11.67 2.87
CA ARG A 88 0.61 -12.95 2.96
C ARG A 88 1.17 -14.02 2.03
N HIS A 89 1.55 -13.62 0.81
CA HIS A 89 2.18 -14.55 -0.14
C HIS A 89 3.45 -15.15 0.46
N TYR A 90 4.33 -14.31 0.99
CA TYR A 90 5.60 -14.76 1.55
C TYR A 90 5.48 -15.46 2.91
N GLU A 91 4.43 -15.20 3.68
CA GLU A 91 4.10 -15.97 4.89
C GLU A 91 3.72 -17.42 4.55
N THR A 92 3.01 -17.61 3.44
CA THR A 92 2.53 -18.93 3.00
C THR A 92 3.58 -19.68 2.18
N ALA A 93 4.36 -18.95 1.36
CA ALA A 93 5.35 -19.49 0.42
C ALA A 93 6.78 -19.47 0.99
N ALA A 94 6.95 -19.49 2.30
CA ALA A 94 8.26 -19.42 2.96
C ALA A 94 9.25 -20.46 2.38
N GLY A 95 10.35 -19.96 1.82
CA GLY A 95 11.42 -20.79 1.28
C GLY A 95 11.26 -21.28 -0.17
N ALA A 96 10.24 -20.81 -0.89
CA ALA A 96 9.99 -21.22 -2.28
C ALA A 96 10.82 -20.45 -3.32
N SER A 97 11.47 -19.37 -2.96
CA SER A 97 12.23 -18.51 -3.86
C SER A 97 13.45 -17.88 -3.19
N ASP A 98 14.52 -17.73 -3.96
CA ASP A 98 15.73 -17.03 -3.55
C ASP A 98 15.58 -15.51 -3.61
N ILE A 99 14.52 -15.00 -4.24
CA ILE A 99 14.24 -13.58 -4.38
C ILE A 99 12.87 -13.26 -3.79
N ARG A 100 12.82 -12.17 -3.05
CA ARG A 100 11.59 -11.61 -2.50
C ARG A 100 11.36 -10.21 -3.07
N ILE A 101 10.17 -9.95 -3.55
CA ILE A 101 9.72 -8.64 -4.03
C ILE A 101 9.08 -7.89 -2.87
N GLU A 102 9.63 -6.76 -2.52
CA GLU A 102 9.09 -5.89 -1.48
C GLU A 102 8.73 -4.51 -2.06
N LEU A 103 7.65 -3.93 -1.56
CA LEU A 103 7.24 -2.57 -1.92
C LEU A 103 7.32 -1.67 -0.68
N PRO A 104 8.42 -0.93 -0.48
CA PRO A 104 8.60 -0.09 0.69
C PRO A 104 7.53 0.99 0.82
N LYS A 105 7.28 1.44 2.06
CA LYS A 105 6.38 2.56 2.32
C LYS A 105 7.03 3.86 1.84
N GLY A 106 6.22 4.74 1.25
CA GLY A 106 6.68 6.04 0.76
C GLY A 106 7.20 6.04 -0.67
N THR A 107 7.38 4.88 -1.28
CA THR A 107 7.75 4.73 -2.69
C THR A 107 6.87 3.71 -3.39
N TYR A 108 6.88 3.75 -4.72
CA TYR A 108 6.25 2.74 -5.58
C TYR A 108 7.29 1.88 -6.32
N GLU A 109 8.57 2.17 -6.11
CA GLU A 109 9.67 1.38 -6.61
C GLU A 109 9.84 0.12 -5.76
N PRO A 110 9.72 -1.09 -6.34
CA PRO A 110 9.95 -2.33 -5.61
C PRO A 110 11.43 -2.56 -5.35
N VAL A 111 11.72 -3.25 -4.27
CA VAL A 111 13.06 -3.71 -3.91
C VAL A 111 13.09 -5.23 -4.02
N PHE A 112 14.16 -5.75 -4.59
CA PHE A 112 14.38 -7.18 -4.72
C PHE A 112 15.39 -7.63 -3.67
N VAL A 113 14.92 -8.42 -2.71
CA VAL A 113 15.73 -8.93 -1.61
C VAL A 113 16.06 -10.39 -1.90
N ARG A 114 17.35 -10.71 -1.99
CA ARG A 114 17.79 -12.10 -2.11
C ARG A 114 17.70 -12.77 -0.74
N SER A 115 16.93 -13.85 -0.64
CA SER A 115 16.93 -14.72 0.53
C SER A 115 18.19 -15.58 0.47
N GLU A 116 19.21 -15.22 1.22
CA GLU A 116 20.30 -16.14 1.49
C GLU A 116 19.73 -17.27 2.34
N THR A 117 19.71 -18.46 1.79
CA THR A 117 19.17 -19.68 2.38
C THR A 117 19.68 -19.85 3.80
N GLY A 118 18.81 -19.69 4.80
CA GLY A 118 19.09 -20.09 6.18
C GLY A 118 19.04 -19.01 7.26
N GLY A 119 18.67 -17.76 6.95
CA GLY A 119 18.50 -16.75 7.97
C GLY A 119 17.02 -16.45 8.20
N VAL A 120 16.50 -16.73 9.40
CA VAL A 120 15.27 -16.10 9.91
C VAL A 120 15.32 -14.62 9.59
N PRO A 121 14.25 -14.02 9.06
CA PRO A 121 14.26 -12.60 8.83
C PRO A 121 14.53 -11.91 10.16
N ALA A 122 15.71 -11.35 10.28
CA ALA A 122 15.98 -10.38 11.34
C ALA A 122 14.94 -9.29 11.12
N ARG A 123 13.94 -9.31 11.96
CA ARG A 123 13.00 -8.23 12.15
C ARG A 123 13.86 -6.98 12.31
N ALA A 124 14.01 -6.23 11.22
CA ALA A 124 14.60 -4.92 11.28
C ALA A 124 13.63 -4.08 12.13
N GLU A 125 13.90 -4.05 13.40
CA GLU A 125 13.32 -3.04 14.25
C GLU A 125 13.78 -1.70 13.70
N PRO A 126 12.87 -0.75 13.49
CA PRO A 126 13.28 0.58 13.15
C PRO A 126 14.09 1.09 14.35
N SER A 127 15.38 1.18 14.17
CA SER A 127 16.24 1.92 15.07
C SER A 127 15.76 3.38 15.07
N HIS A 128 14.97 3.70 16.06
CA HIS A 128 14.77 5.07 16.43
C HIS A 128 16.01 5.52 17.20
N PRO A 129 16.81 6.41 16.68
CA PRO A 129 17.73 7.13 17.55
C PRO A 129 16.90 8.10 18.39
N GLY A 130 16.85 7.76 19.64
CA GLY A 130 16.85 8.62 20.78
C GLY A 130 15.95 9.84 20.84
N GLY A 131 15.21 9.86 21.89
CA GLY A 131 15.09 11.06 22.67
C GLY A 131 13.76 11.75 22.58
N VAL A 132 13.26 11.74 23.69
CA VAL A 132 12.56 12.62 24.59
C VAL A 132 11.09 12.32 24.76
N ASP A 133 10.91 11.55 25.79
CA ASP A 133 10.07 11.87 26.92
C ASP A 133 9.19 13.12 26.70
N LYS A 134 7.94 12.87 26.40
CA LYS A 134 6.88 13.59 27.09
C LYS A 134 5.56 12.89 26.94
N ALA A 135 5.08 12.52 28.09
CA ALA A 135 3.87 11.85 28.39
C ALA A 135 2.59 12.43 27.77
N PRO A 136 1.56 11.60 27.68
CA PRO A 136 0.30 11.92 27.02
C PRO A 136 -0.50 12.89 27.87
N VAL A 137 -0.83 13.99 27.31
CA VAL A 137 -1.94 14.76 27.85
C VAL A 137 -3.23 14.17 27.33
N ALA A 138 -3.93 13.64 28.27
CA ALA A 138 -5.26 13.10 28.15
C ALA A 138 -6.17 13.97 27.28
N ASN A 139 -6.67 13.39 26.22
CA ASN A 139 -7.80 13.90 25.47
C ASN A 139 -9.11 13.57 26.21
N ASP A 140 -9.29 14.17 27.37
CA ASP A 140 -10.54 14.07 28.10
C ASP A 140 -11.52 15.23 27.81
N ALA A 141 -11.11 16.16 26.95
CA ALA A 141 -11.96 17.29 26.58
C ALA A 141 -12.87 17.03 25.37
N ALA A 142 -12.64 15.97 24.60
CA ALA A 142 -13.44 15.68 23.41
C ALA A 142 -14.71 14.88 23.71
N ARG A 143 -14.85 14.31 24.91
CA ARG A 143 -16.00 13.49 25.26
C ARG A 143 -17.15 14.26 25.92
N ALA A 144 -16.90 15.48 26.38
CA ALA A 144 -17.90 16.30 27.01
C ALA A 144 -18.76 17.15 26.06
N GLN A 145 -18.34 17.30 24.80
CA GLN A 145 -19.08 18.14 23.83
C GLN A 145 -20.02 17.37 22.90
N ALA A 146 -19.98 16.04 22.91
CA ALA A 146 -20.89 15.22 22.10
C ALA A 146 -22.22 14.91 22.76
N GLN A 147 -22.42 15.26 24.04
CA GLN A 147 -23.65 14.96 24.78
C GLN A 147 -24.58 16.17 25.02
N ALA A 148 -24.19 17.35 24.50
CA ALA A 148 -25.00 18.57 24.71
C ALA A 148 -25.87 18.96 23.51
N ARG A 149 -25.94 18.15 22.45
CA ARG A 149 -26.69 18.50 21.22
C ARG A 149 -27.94 17.64 20.94
N THR A 150 -28.44 16.88 21.88
CA THR A 150 -29.63 16.05 21.67
C THR A 150 -30.77 16.36 22.66
N ARG A 151 -30.84 17.58 23.16
CA ARG A 151 -31.96 17.97 24.03
C ARG A 151 -32.54 19.35 23.67
N ASP A 152 -32.81 19.57 22.40
CA ASP A 152 -33.68 20.68 22.05
C ASP A 152 -34.25 20.47 20.64
N ALA A 153 -35.16 19.55 20.51
CA ALA A 153 -36.08 19.45 19.39
C ALA A 153 -37.36 18.74 19.80
N LYS A 154 -37.99 19.32 20.81
CA LYS A 154 -39.38 18.98 21.09
C LYS A 154 -40.07 20.22 21.65
N VAL A 155 -40.62 21.02 20.77
CA VAL A 155 -41.79 21.92 20.98
C VAL A 155 -41.99 22.66 19.65
N SER A 156 -42.96 22.38 18.96
CA SER A 156 -44.19 23.12 18.65
C SER A 156 -44.73 22.67 17.29
N ALA A 157 -45.78 21.92 17.37
CA ALA A 157 -46.77 21.89 16.31
C ALA A 157 -47.71 23.10 16.55
N PRO A 158 -48.00 23.91 15.54
CA PRO A 158 -49.20 24.71 15.58
C PRO A 158 -50.33 24.00 14.83
N SER A 159 -51.36 23.72 15.58
CA SER A 159 -52.74 23.53 15.09
C SER A 159 -53.11 24.67 14.13
N MET A 160 -53.58 24.31 12.94
CA MET A 160 -54.45 25.19 12.15
C MET A 160 -55.82 24.53 12.07
N ASP A 161 -56.61 24.96 12.95
CA ASP A 161 -58.08 25.03 12.87
C ASP A 161 -58.49 26.22 12.00
N GLY A 162 -59.57 26.12 11.29
CA GLY A 162 -60.26 27.24 10.68
C GLY A 162 -60.80 26.92 9.29
N SER A 163 -61.88 26.29 9.11
CA SER A 163 -63.25 26.82 9.01
C SER A 163 -63.47 27.88 7.93
N VAL A 164 -64.39 27.53 7.12
CA VAL A 164 -65.31 28.18 6.19
C VAL A 164 -64.98 27.97 4.75
#